data_8da501d6780f0721f70c2f9329f29e04
#
_entry.id   8da501d6780f0721f70c2f9329f29e04
#
_cell.length_a   1.000
_cell.length_b   1.000
_cell.length_c   1.000
_cell.angle_alpha   90.00
_cell.angle_beta   90.00
_cell.angle_gamma   90.00
#
_symmetry.space_group_name_H-M   'P 1'
#
loop_
_entity.id
_entity.type
_entity.pdbx_description
1 polymer ?
#
loop_
_entity_poly.entity_id
_entity_poly.type
_entity_poly.pdbx_seq_one_letter_code
_entity_poly.pdbx_strand_id
1 'polypeptide(L)'
;VVRLVGSEMCIRDRDGRDKVIDYVTQKYGKDAVAQICTFGTMAARAVVRDVARAQGKSYGLADRLAKMIPFSPDMTLEKALANNDLKRALKTDEQAQEIFDMARKLEGIIRNVGKHAAGVVIAPSQINDFSPLYLDEATNTLATQFDMKDIESVGLQKFDFLGLRTLTTVSYTHLPSPRDGLLS
;
A
#
# COMPACT_ATOMS: atom_id res chain seq x y z
N VAL A 1 14.37 23.85 5.26
CA VAL A 1 13.81 22.51 5.08
C VAL A 1 14.48 21.60 6.10
N VAL A 2 13.84 21.37 7.24
CA VAL A 2 14.33 20.38 8.22
C VAL A 2 13.97 19.02 7.66
N ARG A 3 14.93 18.38 7.02
CA ARG A 3 14.85 16.98 6.64
C ARG A 3 14.88 16.20 7.95
N LEU A 4 13.74 15.71 8.40
CA LEU A 4 13.69 14.74 9.50
C LEU A 4 14.45 13.50 9.04
N VAL A 5 15.63 13.31 9.62
CA VAL A 5 16.57 12.25 9.25
C VAL A 5 15.98 10.91 9.68
N GLY A 6 16.11 9.89 8.84
CA GLY A 6 15.51 8.56 8.92
C GLY A 6 15.62 7.75 10.23
N SER A 7 16.15 8.31 11.31
CA SER A 7 16.15 7.68 12.63
C SER A 7 14.80 7.77 13.35
N GLU A 8 13.94 8.73 13.01
CA GLU A 8 12.64 8.87 13.66
C GLU A 8 11.58 7.91 13.10
N MET A 9 11.75 7.41 11.88
CA MET A 9 10.87 6.38 11.31
C MET A 9 10.90 5.06 12.09
N CYS A 10 12.00 4.78 12.81
CA CYS A 10 12.22 3.50 13.49
C CYS A 10 11.93 3.52 15.00
N ILE A 11 11.68 4.70 15.59
CA ILE A 11 11.61 4.86 17.06
C ILE A 11 10.20 4.62 17.61
N ARG A 12 9.17 4.47 16.75
CA ARG A 12 7.78 4.41 17.21
C ARG A 12 7.24 2.99 17.16
N ASP A 13 6.76 2.57 18.32
CA ASP A 13 6.01 1.36 18.52
C ASP A 13 4.71 1.38 17.68
N ARG A 14 4.32 0.22 17.14
CA ARG A 14 3.08 0.08 16.40
C ARG A 14 1.87 0.50 17.23
N ASP A 15 1.85 0.14 18.51
CA ASP A 15 0.76 0.43 19.43
C ASP A 15 0.71 1.93 19.83
N GLY A 16 1.82 2.65 19.67
CA GLY A 16 1.93 4.09 19.90
C GLY A 16 1.60 4.95 18.67
N ARG A 17 1.49 4.37 17.46
CA ARG A 17 1.28 5.13 16.22
C ARG A 17 0.01 5.97 16.26
N ASP A 18 -1.09 5.37 16.66
CA ASP A 18 -2.39 6.04 16.69
C ASP A 18 -2.40 7.20 17.70
N LYS A 19 -1.75 7.02 18.85
CA LYS A 19 -1.55 8.11 19.84
C LYS A 19 -0.77 9.28 19.29
N VAL A 20 0.20 9.02 18.40
CA VAL A 20 0.98 10.06 17.74
C VAL A 20 0.13 10.81 16.72
N ILE A 21 -0.68 10.11 15.94
CA ILE A 21 -1.60 10.71 14.98
C ILE A 21 -2.63 11.56 15.73
N ASP A 22 -3.19 11.07 16.84
CA ASP A 22 -4.12 11.81 17.69
C ASP A 22 -3.47 13.08 18.25
N TYR A 23 -2.23 12.98 18.75
CA TYR A 23 -1.48 14.14 19.24
C TYR A 23 -1.27 15.19 18.15
N VAL A 24 -0.85 14.76 16.96
CA VAL A 24 -0.63 15.67 15.82
C VAL A 24 -1.95 16.32 15.41
N THR A 25 -3.03 15.54 15.36
CA THR A 25 -4.38 16.03 15.05
C THR A 25 -4.87 17.04 16.06
N GLN A 26 -4.63 16.82 17.36
CA GLN A 26 -4.97 17.79 18.41
C GLN A 26 -4.12 19.06 18.33
N LYS A 27 -2.82 18.92 17.99
CA LYS A 27 -1.88 20.04 17.93
C LYS A 27 -2.11 20.96 16.73
N TYR A 28 -2.38 20.39 15.55
CA TYR A 28 -2.48 21.15 14.29
C TYR A 28 -3.93 21.37 13.81
N GLY A 29 -4.88 20.69 14.42
CA GLY A 29 -6.30 20.76 14.07
C GLY A 29 -6.77 19.58 13.21
N LYS A 30 -8.01 19.16 13.43
CA LYS A 30 -8.61 18.02 12.71
C LYS A 30 -8.76 18.28 11.22
N ASP A 31 -8.94 19.54 10.84
CA ASP A 31 -9.13 19.94 9.44
C ASP A 31 -7.79 20.09 8.68
N ALA A 32 -6.66 20.13 9.42
CA ALA A 32 -5.32 20.31 8.87
C ALA A 32 -4.52 19.01 8.79
N VAL A 33 -5.02 17.89 9.31
CA VAL A 33 -4.31 16.60 9.36
C VAL A 33 -5.15 15.51 8.71
N ALA A 34 -4.58 14.79 7.74
CA ALA A 34 -5.22 13.62 7.13
C ALA A 34 -4.19 12.52 6.81
N GLN A 35 -4.66 11.30 6.70
CA GLN A 35 -3.88 10.20 6.15
C GLN A 35 -3.86 10.30 4.61
N ILE A 36 -2.82 9.74 3.99
CA ILE A 36 -2.70 9.72 2.53
C ILE A 36 -3.38 8.46 2.01
N CYS A 37 -4.16 8.58 0.91
CA CYS A 37 -4.70 7.40 0.25
C CYS A 37 -3.63 6.69 -0.58
N THR A 38 -3.89 5.43 -0.87
CA THR A 38 -3.15 4.62 -1.83
C THR A 38 -4.12 3.95 -2.78
N PHE A 39 -3.74 3.87 -4.04
CA PHE A 39 -4.50 3.18 -5.07
C PHE A 39 -3.85 1.84 -5.37
N GLY A 40 -4.56 0.77 -5.06
CA GLY A 40 -4.16 -0.57 -5.48
C GLY A 40 -4.57 -0.80 -6.94
N THR A 41 -3.60 -0.98 -7.82
CA THR A 41 -3.85 -1.24 -9.25
C THR A 41 -3.82 -2.74 -9.56
N MET A 42 -4.42 -3.11 -10.69
CA MET A 42 -4.36 -4.47 -11.21
C MET A 42 -2.98 -4.73 -11.82
N ALA A 43 -2.06 -5.27 -11.01
CA ALA A 43 -0.71 -5.62 -11.45
C ALA A 43 -0.70 -6.86 -12.36
N ALA A 44 0.33 -6.99 -13.20
CA ALA A 44 0.43 -7.99 -14.27
C ALA A 44 0.08 -9.44 -13.86
N ARG A 45 0.63 -9.96 -12.75
CA ARG A 45 0.31 -11.31 -12.26
C ARG A 45 -1.10 -11.45 -11.70
N ALA A 46 -1.58 -10.39 -11.03
CA ALA A 46 -2.88 -10.40 -10.39
C ALA A 46 -3.99 -10.32 -11.43
N VAL A 47 -3.87 -9.43 -12.41
CA VAL A 47 -4.88 -9.24 -13.44
C VAL A 47 -5.11 -10.50 -14.26
N VAL A 48 -4.06 -11.28 -14.59
CA VAL A 48 -4.20 -12.57 -15.29
C VAL A 48 -5.02 -13.58 -14.49
N ARG A 49 -4.79 -13.69 -13.17
CA ARG A 49 -5.58 -14.58 -12.31
C ARG A 49 -7.02 -14.09 -12.13
N ASP A 50 -7.22 -12.79 -11.99
CA ASP A 50 -8.55 -12.20 -11.82
C ASP A 50 -9.40 -12.35 -13.07
N VAL A 51 -8.83 -12.12 -14.25
CA VAL A 51 -9.50 -12.33 -15.55
C VAL A 51 -9.84 -13.79 -15.75
N ALA A 52 -8.89 -14.71 -15.55
CA ALA A 52 -9.15 -16.14 -15.68
C ALA A 52 -10.27 -16.62 -14.75
N ARG A 53 -10.31 -16.14 -13.51
CA ARG A 53 -11.37 -16.44 -12.55
C ARG A 53 -12.72 -15.88 -13.01
N ALA A 54 -12.75 -14.63 -13.48
CA ALA A 54 -13.97 -13.98 -13.97
C ALA A 54 -14.54 -14.69 -15.22
N GLN A 55 -13.68 -15.22 -16.09
CA GLN A 55 -14.07 -16.00 -17.26
C GLN A 55 -14.38 -17.48 -16.95
N GLY A 56 -14.33 -17.91 -15.69
CA GLY A 56 -14.59 -19.29 -15.30
C GLY A 56 -13.52 -20.29 -15.77
N LYS A 57 -12.31 -19.83 -16.11
CA LYS A 57 -11.20 -20.69 -16.52
C LYS A 57 -10.61 -21.41 -15.32
N SER A 58 -9.88 -22.53 -15.58
CA SER A 58 -9.31 -23.32 -14.50
C SER A 58 -8.23 -22.57 -13.73
N TYR A 59 -8.18 -22.78 -12.40
CA TYR A 59 -7.14 -22.21 -11.54
C TYR A 59 -5.73 -22.62 -11.98
N GLY A 60 -5.55 -23.88 -12.44
CA GLY A 60 -4.26 -24.38 -12.91
C GLY A 60 -3.72 -23.63 -14.12
N LEU A 61 -4.58 -23.28 -15.08
CA LEU A 61 -4.22 -22.46 -16.24
C LEU A 61 -3.82 -21.04 -15.79
N ALA A 62 -4.65 -20.42 -14.96
CA ALA A 62 -4.41 -19.09 -14.44
C ALA A 62 -3.07 -18.96 -13.68
N ASP A 63 -2.79 -19.94 -12.81
CA ASP A 63 -1.57 -19.94 -12.00
C ASP A 63 -0.32 -20.24 -12.83
N ARG A 64 -0.43 -21.16 -13.80
CA ARG A 64 0.64 -21.43 -14.77
C ARG A 64 1.03 -20.18 -15.57
N LEU A 65 0.04 -19.46 -16.13
CA LEU A 65 0.29 -18.22 -16.87
C LEU A 65 0.90 -17.13 -15.98
N ALA A 66 0.34 -16.94 -14.79
CA ALA A 66 0.85 -15.93 -13.85
C ALA A 66 2.29 -16.24 -13.40
N LYS A 67 2.69 -17.51 -13.26
CA LYS A 67 4.06 -17.90 -12.92
C LYS A 67 5.08 -17.64 -14.02
N MET A 68 4.64 -17.63 -15.29
CA MET A 68 5.50 -17.26 -16.42
C MET A 68 5.84 -15.77 -16.46
N ILE A 69 5.09 -14.93 -15.76
CA ILE A 69 5.35 -13.49 -15.62
C ILE A 69 6.38 -13.30 -14.50
N PRO A 70 7.54 -12.68 -14.73
CA PRO A 70 8.52 -12.41 -13.68
C PRO A 70 7.94 -11.57 -12.54
N PHE A 71 8.44 -11.77 -11.32
CA PHE A 71 8.04 -10.96 -10.18
C PHE A 71 8.93 -9.73 -10.07
N SER A 72 8.38 -8.55 -10.41
CA SER A 72 9.04 -7.25 -10.23
C SER A 72 7.96 -6.20 -10.00
N PRO A 73 8.20 -5.19 -9.16
CA PRO A 73 7.27 -4.08 -8.93
C PRO A 73 6.84 -3.36 -10.23
N ASP A 74 7.78 -3.21 -11.18
CA ASP A 74 7.56 -2.50 -12.45
C ASP A 74 7.24 -3.44 -13.63
N MET A 75 6.84 -4.68 -13.33
CA MET A 75 6.52 -5.66 -14.36
C MET A 75 5.17 -5.34 -14.98
N THR A 76 5.15 -5.26 -16.30
CA THR A 76 3.93 -5.14 -17.10
C THR A 76 3.76 -6.39 -17.97
N LEU A 77 2.52 -6.64 -18.42
CA LEU A 77 2.23 -7.73 -19.34
C LEU A 77 3.00 -7.58 -20.66
N GLU A 78 3.23 -6.35 -21.10
CA GLU A 78 4.04 -6.08 -22.29
C GLU A 78 5.51 -6.48 -22.09
N LYS A 79 6.10 -6.10 -20.96
CA LYS A 79 7.47 -6.54 -20.60
C LYS A 79 7.55 -8.06 -20.41
N ALA A 80 6.49 -8.68 -19.89
CA ALA A 80 6.43 -10.13 -19.71
C ALA A 80 6.47 -10.90 -21.03
N LEU A 81 6.08 -10.30 -22.15
CA LEU A 81 6.20 -10.89 -23.47
C LEU A 81 7.67 -11.10 -23.91
N ALA A 82 8.66 -10.57 -23.20
CA ALA A 82 10.06 -10.96 -23.43
C ALA A 82 10.32 -12.44 -23.10
N ASN A 83 9.49 -13.07 -22.25
CA ASN A 83 9.58 -14.49 -21.91
C ASN A 83 9.08 -15.36 -23.08
N ASN A 84 9.97 -16.21 -23.62
CA ASN A 84 9.67 -17.09 -24.75
C ASN A 84 8.67 -18.20 -24.39
N ASP A 85 8.64 -18.67 -23.15
CA ASP A 85 7.71 -19.70 -22.72
C ASP A 85 6.29 -19.13 -22.63
N LEU A 86 6.12 -17.89 -22.16
CA LEU A 86 4.85 -17.18 -22.19
C LEU A 86 4.36 -16.98 -23.63
N LYS A 87 5.23 -16.50 -24.54
CA LYS A 87 4.88 -16.36 -25.96
C LYS A 87 4.43 -17.68 -26.60
N ARG A 88 5.11 -18.79 -26.26
CA ARG A 88 4.75 -20.11 -26.76
C ARG A 88 3.40 -20.54 -26.23
N ALA A 89 3.16 -20.39 -24.92
CA ALA A 89 1.89 -20.74 -24.29
C ALA A 89 0.71 -19.96 -24.90
N LEU A 90 0.88 -18.65 -25.15
CA LEU A 90 -0.14 -17.83 -25.79
C LEU A 90 -0.44 -18.24 -27.24
N LYS A 91 0.54 -18.76 -27.98
CA LYS A 91 0.35 -19.23 -29.35
C LYS A 91 -0.32 -20.61 -29.46
N THR A 92 -0.13 -21.46 -28.45
CA THR A 92 -0.59 -22.85 -28.46
C THR A 92 -1.90 -23.06 -27.74
N ASP A 93 -2.30 -22.16 -26.86
CA ASP A 93 -3.49 -22.27 -26.02
C ASP A 93 -4.39 -21.05 -26.21
N GLU A 94 -5.49 -21.23 -26.91
CA GLU A 94 -6.47 -20.17 -27.21
C GLU A 94 -7.06 -19.56 -25.94
N GLN A 95 -7.30 -20.36 -24.90
CA GLN A 95 -7.78 -19.84 -23.62
C GLN A 95 -6.73 -18.95 -22.92
N ALA A 96 -5.46 -19.30 -23.05
CA ALA A 96 -4.38 -18.47 -22.53
C ALA A 96 -4.30 -17.11 -23.24
N GLN A 97 -4.46 -17.12 -24.58
CA GLN A 97 -4.48 -15.90 -25.38
C GLN A 97 -5.68 -15.01 -25.00
N GLU A 98 -6.88 -15.58 -24.89
CA GLU A 98 -8.09 -14.86 -24.50
C GLU A 98 -7.96 -14.17 -23.12
N ILE A 99 -7.42 -14.91 -22.12
CA ILE A 99 -7.14 -14.35 -20.80
C ILE A 99 -6.15 -13.19 -20.91
N PHE A 100 -5.07 -13.37 -21.66
CA PHE A 100 -4.00 -12.39 -21.76
C PHE A 100 -4.44 -11.11 -22.46
N ASP A 101 -5.23 -11.20 -23.52
CA ASP A 101 -5.75 -10.06 -24.26
C ASP A 101 -6.72 -9.22 -23.41
N MET A 102 -7.56 -9.88 -22.61
CA MET A 102 -8.42 -9.17 -21.65
C MET A 102 -7.59 -8.57 -20.51
N ALA A 103 -6.61 -9.30 -19.99
CA ALA A 103 -5.74 -8.82 -18.93
C ALA A 103 -4.97 -7.55 -19.33
N ARG A 104 -4.50 -7.46 -20.57
CA ARG A 104 -3.85 -6.25 -21.09
C ARG A 104 -4.73 -5.01 -21.09
N LYS A 105 -6.05 -5.17 -21.26
CA LYS A 105 -7.01 -4.05 -21.22
C LYS A 105 -7.28 -3.57 -19.80
N LEU A 106 -7.10 -4.45 -18.82
CA LEU A 106 -7.40 -4.19 -17.41
C LEU A 106 -6.16 -3.90 -16.56
N GLU A 107 -4.96 -4.16 -17.09
CA GLU A 107 -3.71 -3.86 -16.39
C GLU A 107 -3.61 -2.37 -16.04
N GLY A 108 -3.22 -2.07 -14.81
CA GLY A 108 -3.05 -0.70 -14.33
C GLY A 108 -4.34 -0.01 -13.87
N ILE A 109 -5.52 -0.57 -14.13
CA ILE A 109 -6.77 -0.02 -13.63
C ILE A 109 -6.80 -0.08 -12.10
N ILE A 110 -7.30 0.98 -11.47
CA ILE A 110 -7.45 1.04 -10.02
C ILE A 110 -8.48 0.01 -9.59
N ARG A 111 -8.09 -0.87 -8.67
CA ARG A 111 -8.93 -1.94 -8.13
C ARG A 111 -9.54 -1.58 -6.78
N ASN A 112 -8.76 -0.94 -5.94
CA ASN A 112 -9.17 -0.56 -4.58
C ASN A 112 -8.45 0.70 -4.12
N VAL A 113 -9.08 1.37 -3.18
CA VAL A 113 -8.51 2.49 -2.45
C VAL A 113 -8.19 2.02 -1.03
N GLY A 114 -7.02 2.35 -0.55
CA GLY A 114 -6.57 2.08 0.80
C GLY A 114 -5.94 3.31 1.44
N LYS A 115 -5.51 3.17 2.69
CA LYS A 115 -4.73 4.19 3.37
C LYS A 115 -3.26 3.83 3.36
N HIS A 116 -2.40 4.82 3.16
CA HIS A 116 -0.96 4.62 3.27
C HIS A 116 -0.58 4.20 4.69
N ALA A 117 0.23 3.16 4.83
CA ALA A 117 0.55 2.57 6.13
C ALA A 117 1.25 3.56 7.10
N ALA A 118 1.98 4.53 6.57
CA ALA A 118 2.78 5.48 7.34
C ALA A 118 2.41 6.94 7.08
N GLY A 119 1.99 7.28 5.86
CA GLY A 119 1.87 8.65 5.38
C GLY A 119 0.74 9.43 6.03
N VAL A 120 1.10 10.56 6.62
CA VAL A 120 0.20 11.57 7.15
C VAL A 120 0.60 12.91 6.57
N VAL A 121 -0.38 13.72 6.20
CA VAL A 121 -0.18 15.10 5.74
C VAL A 121 -0.58 16.04 6.85
N ILE A 122 0.21 17.08 7.04
CA ILE A 122 -0.08 18.23 7.90
C ILE A 122 -0.08 19.46 7.00
N ALA A 123 -1.26 20.04 6.77
CA ALA A 123 -1.42 21.23 5.95
C ALA A 123 -1.26 22.53 6.76
N PRO A 124 -0.84 23.63 6.13
CA PRO A 124 -0.75 24.93 6.80
C PRO A 124 -2.12 25.59 7.04
N SER A 125 -3.16 25.12 6.32
CA SER A 125 -4.57 25.51 6.46
C SER A 125 -5.45 24.26 6.37
N GLN A 126 -6.70 24.38 5.99
CA GLN A 126 -7.58 23.21 5.81
C GLN A 126 -7.08 22.36 4.63
N ILE A 127 -7.06 21.04 4.81
CA ILE A 127 -6.61 20.10 3.75
C ILE A 127 -7.46 20.23 2.48
N ASN A 128 -8.74 20.58 2.63
CA ASN A 128 -9.63 20.79 1.50
C ASN A 128 -9.18 21.92 0.54
N ASP A 129 -8.31 22.83 0.99
CA ASP A 129 -7.71 23.85 0.13
C ASP A 129 -6.72 23.25 -0.88
N PHE A 130 -6.20 22.06 -0.61
CA PHE A 130 -5.14 21.39 -1.37
C PHE A 130 -5.59 20.09 -2.02
N SER A 131 -6.41 19.30 -1.34
CA SER A 131 -6.83 17.97 -1.77
C SER A 131 -8.26 17.67 -1.34
N PRO A 132 -9.09 17.11 -2.22
CA PRO A 132 -10.36 16.52 -1.81
C PRO A 132 -10.12 15.44 -0.75
N LEU A 133 -11.10 15.25 0.14
CA LEU A 133 -11.03 14.24 1.20
C LEU A 133 -11.94 13.04 0.90
N TYR A 134 -11.50 11.89 1.35
CA TYR A 134 -12.21 10.62 1.33
C TYR A 134 -12.45 10.17 2.77
N LEU A 135 -13.70 9.87 3.11
CA LEU A 135 -14.05 9.26 4.38
C LEU A 135 -13.96 7.75 4.27
N ASP A 136 -13.05 7.15 5.02
CA ASP A 136 -13.01 5.70 5.19
C ASP A 136 -14.07 5.31 6.25
N GLU A 137 -15.19 4.77 5.79
CA GLU A 137 -16.32 4.40 6.64
C GLU A 137 -15.95 3.29 7.66
N ALA A 138 -15.01 2.41 7.32
CA ALA A 138 -14.61 1.32 8.20
C ALA A 138 -13.88 1.80 9.46
N THR A 139 -13.13 2.89 9.36
CA THR A 139 -12.33 3.46 10.46
C THR A 139 -12.81 4.85 10.89
N ASN A 140 -13.80 5.41 10.19
CA ASN A 140 -14.32 6.78 10.40
C ASN A 140 -13.20 7.83 10.44
N THR A 141 -12.20 7.68 9.55
CA THR A 141 -11.07 8.60 9.43
C THR A 141 -11.01 9.21 8.04
N LEU A 142 -10.54 10.46 7.99
CA LEU A 142 -10.35 11.18 6.72
C LEU A 142 -9.00 10.81 6.09
N ALA A 143 -9.00 10.61 4.79
CA ALA A 143 -7.82 10.47 3.97
C ALA A 143 -7.90 11.44 2.78
N THR A 144 -6.75 11.83 2.24
CA THR A 144 -6.69 12.61 1.00
C THR A 144 -7.15 11.74 -0.16
N GLN A 145 -7.78 12.32 -1.20
CA GLN A 145 -8.04 11.59 -2.44
C GLN A 145 -6.81 11.61 -3.38
N PHE A 146 -5.83 12.44 -3.11
CA PHE A 146 -4.56 12.43 -3.80
C PHE A 146 -3.61 11.40 -3.18
N ASP A 147 -2.88 10.70 -4.03
CA ASP A 147 -1.84 9.78 -3.59
C ASP A 147 -0.57 10.56 -3.15
N MET A 148 0.46 9.81 -2.76
CA MET A 148 1.71 10.39 -2.29
C MET A 148 2.37 11.34 -3.29
N LYS A 149 2.31 11.04 -4.59
CA LYS A 149 2.96 11.87 -5.63
C LYS A 149 2.18 13.14 -5.90
N ASP A 150 0.86 13.01 -5.94
CA ASP A 150 -0.04 14.14 -6.15
C ASP A 150 0.00 15.11 -4.96
N ILE A 151 0.06 14.59 -3.73
CA ILE A 151 0.21 15.39 -2.50
C ILE A 151 1.50 16.23 -2.54
N GLU A 152 2.63 15.65 -2.94
CA GLU A 152 3.88 16.37 -3.09
C GLU A 152 3.80 17.43 -4.20
N SER A 153 3.08 17.14 -5.29
CA SER A 153 2.92 18.05 -6.43
C SER A 153 2.09 19.30 -6.09
N VAL A 154 1.12 19.18 -5.19
CA VAL A 154 0.33 20.33 -4.70
C VAL A 154 1.02 21.09 -3.57
N GLY A 155 2.26 20.73 -3.23
CA GLY A 155 3.11 21.45 -2.27
C GLY A 155 2.90 21.04 -0.81
N LEU A 156 2.16 19.98 -0.52
CA LEU A 156 2.03 19.45 0.82
C LEU A 156 3.19 18.51 1.15
N GLN A 157 3.60 18.52 2.41
CA GLN A 157 4.67 17.64 2.89
C GLN A 157 4.09 16.40 3.57
N LYS A 158 4.60 15.25 3.15
CA LYS A 158 4.28 13.96 3.77
C LYS A 158 5.16 13.71 4.99
N PHE A 159 4.55 13.26 6.07
CA PHE A 159 5.22 12.78 7.27
C PHE A 159 4.97 11.28 7.42
N ASP A 160 6.04 10.49 7.55
CA ASP A 160 5.92 9.04 7.69
C ASP A 160 5.95 8.63 9.16
N PHE A 161 4.79 8.24 9.71
CA PHE A 161 4.66 7.68 11.05
C PHE A 161 4.51 6.15 10.95
N LEU A 162 5.63 5.46 10.76
CA LEU A 162 5.64 4.01 10.64
C LEU A 162 5.91 3.36 12.00
N GLY A 163 4.97 2.55 12.48
CA GLY A 163 5.16 1.74 13.68
C GLY A 163 5.82 0.40 13.35
N LEU A 164 6.87 0.02 14.10
CA LEU A 164 7.57 -1.24 13.95
C LEU A 164 7.20 -2.20 15.09
N ARG A 165 6.85 -3.45 14.76
CA ARG A 165 6.59 -4.50 15.74
C ARG A 165 7.83 -4.90 16.55
N THR A 166 9.01 -4.78 15.95
CA THR A 166 10.28 -5.14 16.60
C THR A 166 10.54 -4.31 17.85
N LEU A 167 10.16 -3.03 17.86
CA LEU A 167 10.32 -2.16 19.04
C LEU A 167 9.38 -2.57 20.18
N THR A 168 8.13 -2.94 19.86
CA THR A 168 7.18 -3.51 20.83
C THR A 168 7.77 -4.76 21.47
N THR A 169 8.31 -5.68 20.66
CA THR A 169 8.91 -6.92 21.14
C THR A 169 10.09 -6.64 22.08
N VAL A 170 10.98 -5.71 21.72
CA VAL A 170 12.11 -5.33 22.57
C VAL A 170 11.64 -4.72 23.89
N SER A 171 10.62 -3.86 23.88
CA SER A 171 10.04 -3.29 25.08
C SER A 171 9.52 -4.36 26.04
N TYR A 172 8.78 -5.34 25.51
CA TYR A 172 8.28 -6.46 26.33
C TYR A 172 9.39 -7.37 26.88
N THR A 173 10.47 -7.58 26.14
CA THR A 173 11.60 -8.41 26.59
C THR A 173 12.45 -7.72 27.65
N HIS A 174 12.39 -6.39 27.77
CA HIS A 174 13.10 -5.62 28.79
C HIS A 174 12.25 -5.32 30.04
N LEU A 175 10.97 -5.69 30.05
CA LEU A 175 10.19 -5.65 31.26
C LEU A 175 10.69 -6.74 32.22
N PRO A 176 10.97 -6.42 33.51
CA PRO A 176 11.37 -7.42 34.48
C PRO A 176 10.27 -8.50 34.58
N SER A 177 10.66 -9.75 34.47
CA SER A 177 9.74 -10.85 34.66
C SER A 177 9.18 -10.81 36.09
N PRO A 178 7.88 -11.13 36.31
CA PRO A 178 7.35 -11.29 37.66
C PRO A 178 8.14 -12.29 38.52
N ARG A 179 8.96 -13.14 37.90
CA ARG A 179 9.86 -14.09 38.58
C ARG A 179 11.17 -13.44 39.07
N ASP A 180 11.59 -12.31 38.50
CA ASP A 180 12.82 -11.65 38.87
C ASP A 180 12.71 -10.92 40.22
N GLY A 181 11.48 -10.68 40.70
CA GLY A 181 11.21 -10.12 42.03
C GLY A 181 11.11 -11.13 43.15
N LEU A 182 11.26 -12.45 42.87
CA LEU A 182 11.17 -13.50 43.87
C LEU A 182 12.54 -14.05 44.32
N LEU A 183 13.64 -13.45 43.85
CA LEU A 183 15.03 -13.82 44.16
C LEU A 183 15.77 -12.77 44.99
N SER A 184 15.05 -11.84 45.62
CA SER A 184 15.63 -10.90 46.60
C SER A 184 15.08 -11.15 47.99
#